data_0d2e3961683120f7f160d65397cb5083
#
_entry.id   0d2e3961683120f7f160d65397cb5083
#
_cell.length_a   1.000
_cell.length_b   1.000
_cell.length_c   1.000
_cell.angle_alpha   90.00
_cell.angle_beta   90.00
_cell.angle_gamma   90.00
#
_symmetry.space_group_name_H-M   'P 1'
#
loop_
_entity.id
_entity.type
_entity.pdbx_description
1 polymer ?
#
loop_
_entity_poly.entity_id
_entity_poly.type
_entity_poly.pdbx_seq_one_letter_code
_entity_poly.pdbx_strand_id
1 'polypeptide(L)'
;MRNFAGNTRVAFDFTSHAYPETIAKRISAIASVSSKIEFYHADAFDILDKYKSAKNMVFFIDPPYTAGGKRAGSRLYNHSFVDHSRLFSLAKEMEGDFLMTYDNAVEVQKMADEYGFETRAIPMKNTHHAELDELLVGKNFQWMTVDSRVSR
;
A
#
# COMPACT_ATOMS: atom_id res chain seq x y z
N MET A 1 -2.34 -24.93 17.13
CA MET A 1 -2.00 -23.57 16.66
C MET A 1 -3.20 -23.01 15.90
N ARG A 2 -3.74 -21.89 16.31
CA ARG A 2 -4.78 -21.20 15.54
C ARG A 2 -4.12 -20.46 14.38
N ASN A 3 -4.58 -20.69 13.14
CA ASN A 3 -4.20 -19.82 12.04
C ASN A 3 -4.88 -18.48 12.21
N PHE A 4 -4.36 -17.42 11.57
CA PHE A 4 -4.90 -16.07 11.64
C PHE A 4 -6.38 -15.96 11.18
N ALA A 5 -6.94 -16.98 10.54
CA ALA A 5 -8.32 -17.03 10.09
C ALA A 5 -9.26 -17.80 11.02
N GLY A 6 -8.81 -18.25 12.18
CA GLY A 6 -9.64 -19.02 13.13
C GLY A 6 -10.04 -20.42 12.65
N ASN A 7 -9.50 -20.89 11.56
CA ASN A 7 -9.79 -22.20 11.01
C ASN A 7 -8.77 -23.22 11.52
N THR A 8 -9.17 -24.07 12.45
CA THR A 8 -8.31 -25.03 13.16
C THR A 8 -7.88 -26.24 12.32
N ARG A 9 -8.19 -26.27 11.02
CA ARG A 9 -7.99 -27.48 10.20
C ARG A 9 -6.97 -27.35 9.06
N VAL A 10 -6.31 -26.24 8.88
CA VAL A 10 -5.25 -26.12 7.88
C VAL A 10 -3.92 -26.05 8.62
N ALA A 11 -3.26 -27.17 8.76
CA ALA A 11 -1.83 -27.18 8.97
C ALA A 11 -1.22 -26.53 7.71
N PHE A 12 -0.84 -25.27 7.78
CA PHE A 12 0.00 -24.67 6.74
C PHE A 12 1.34 -25.40 6.81
N ASP A 13 1.56 -26.28 5.85
CA ASP A 13 2.88 -26.81 5.60
C ASP A 13 3.72 -25.68 4.97
N PHE A 14 4.37 -24.92 5.82
CA PHE A 14 5.30 -23.89 5.39
C PHE A 14 6.50 -24.45 4.63
N THR A 15 6.70 -25.76 4.65
CA THR A 15 7.84 -26.40 4.00
C THR A 15 7.61 -26.60 2.52
N SER A 16 6.37 -26.78 2.07
CA SER A 16 6.04 -27.07 0.67
C SER A 16 5.97 -25.84 -0.25
N HIS A 17 5.79 -24.63 0.31
CA HIS A 17 5.63 -23.37 -0.45
C HIS A 17 6.62 -22.27 -0.06
N ALA A 18 7.41 -22.47 0.99
CA ALA A 18 8.46 -21.53 1.37
C ALA A 18 9.75 -21.94 0.63
N TYR A 19 10.38 -20.96 -0.02
CA TYR A 19 11.76 -21.08 -0.49
C TYR A 19 12.69 -20.63 0.65
N PRO A 20 13.09 -21.51 1.59
CA PRO A 20 13.76 -21.12 2.84
C PRO A 20 15.05 -20.34 2.58
N GLU A 21 15.81 -20.75 1.56
CA GLU A 21 17.04 -20.06 1.17
C GLU A 21 16.78 -18.63 0.64
N THR A 22 15.74 -18.46 -0.18
CA THR A 22 15.36 -17.15 -0.71
C THR A 22 14.89 -16.21 0.41
N ILE A 23 14.09 -16.75 1.34
CA ILE A 23 13.61 -15.99 2.50
C ILE A 23 14.79 -15.62 3.41
N ALA A 24 15.69 -16.56 3.71
CA ALA A 24 16.87 -16.31 4.51
C ALA A 24 17.76 -15.23 3.89
N LYS A 25 17.99 -15.25 2.58
CA LYS A 25 18.74 -14.21 1.84
C LYS A 25 18.05 -12.85 1.96
N ARG A 26 16.73 -12.78 1.82
CA ARG A 26 15.96 -11.53 1.96
C ARG A 26 16.04 -10.97 3.38
N ILE A 27 15.90 -11.81 4.41
CA ILE A 27 16.03 -11.43 5.80
C ILE A 27 17.44 -10.90 6.07
N SER A 28 18.49 -11.58 5.59
CA SER A 28 19.87 -11.14 5.73
C SER A 28 20.13 -9.81 5.03
N ALA A 29 19.56 -9.59 3.86
CA ALA A 29 19.64 -8.31 3.15
C ALA A 29 18.97 -7.17 3.93
N ILE A 30 17.78 -7.41 4.51
CA ILE A 30 17.12 -6.43 5.37
C ILE A 30 17.95 -6.16 6.63
N ALA A 31 18.48 -7.21 7.27
CA ALA A 31 19.32 -7.07 8.45
C ALA A 31 20.57 -6.22 8.19
N SER A 32 21.15 -6.33 6.99
CA SER A 32 22.35 -5.53 6.61
C SER A 32 22.10 -4.03 6.50
N VAL A 33 20.84 -3.61 6.32
CA VAL A 33 20.42 -2.20 6.23
C VAL A 33 19.56 -1.75 7.41
N SER A 34 19.44 -2.57 8.45
CA SER A 34 18.57 -2.32 9.60
C SER A 34 18.84 -0.99 10.31
N SER A 35 20.11 -0.53 10.33
CA SER A 35 20.47 0.78 10.89
C SER A 35 19.90 1.98 10.12
N LYS A 36 19.36 1.76 8.91
CA LYS A 36 18.69 2.78 8.07
C LYS A 36 17.17 2.68 8.14
N ILE A 37 16.62 1.75 8.92
CA ILE A 37 15.20 1.48 9.03
C ILE A 37 14.73 1.89 10.41
N GLU A 38 13.73 2.76 10.46
CA GLU A 38 13.00 3.08 11.67
C GLU A 38 11.60 2.49 11.56
N PHE A 39 11.17 1.77 12.59
CA PHE A 39 9.84 1.17 12.67
C PHE A 39 9.01 1.89 13.74
N TYR A 40 7.82 2.31 13.35
CA TYR A 40 6.85 2.94 14.25
C TYR A 40 5.60 2.06 14.36
N HIS A 41 5.22 1.68 15.58
CA HIS A 41 3.92 1.11 15.89
C HIS A 41 3.03 2.23 16.43
N ALA A 42 2.41 2.98 15.53
CA ALA A 42 1.64 4.19 15.84
C ALA A 42 0.48 4.37 14.84
N ASP A 43 -0.40 5.33 15.11
CA ASP A 43 -1.37 5.76 14.13
C ASP A 43 -0.66 6.42 12.93
N ALA A 44 -1.02 5.99 11.73
CA ALA A 44 -0.42 6.52 10.51
C ALA A 44 -0.67 8.02 10.34
N PHE A 45 -1.82 8.53 10.76
CA PHE A 45 -2.13 9.96 10.69
C PHE A 45 -1.18 10.80 11.54
N ASP A 46 -0.81 10.32 12.72
CA ASP A 46 0.14 11.03 13.60
C ASP A 46 1.54 11.09 12.95
N ILE A 47 1.95 10.00 12.30
CA ILE A 47 3.23 9.94 11.59
C ILE A 47 3.22 10.87 10.37
N LEU A 48 2.17 10.82 9.57
CA LEU A 48 2.03 11.67 8.38
C LEU A 48 1.99 13.15 8.76
N ASP A 49 1.24 13.51 9.80
CA ASP A 49 1.15 14.89 10.30
C ASP A 49 2.51 15.41 10.80
N LYS A 50 3.23 14.57 11.53
CA LYS A 50 4.58 14.89 12.02
C LYS A 50 5.56 15.23 10.90
N TYR A 51 5.46 14.55 9.76
CA TYR A 51 6.43 14.66 8.68
C TYR A 51 5.94 15.42 7.45
N LYS A 52 4.69 15.91 7.43
CA LYS A 52 4.08 16.56 6.25
C LYS A 52 4.87 17.75 5.69
N SER A 53 5.61 18.48 6.52
CA SER A 53 6.44 19.62 6.10
C SER A 53 7.86 19.23 5.63
N ALA A 54 8.17 17.94 5.54
CA ALA A 54 9.47 17.48 5.10
C ALA A 54 9.55 17.43 3.56
N LYS A 55 10.20 18.43 2.96
CA LYS A 55 10.30 18.61 1.49
C LYS A 55 11.08 17.48 0.76
N ASN A 56 12.00 16.86 1.45
CA ASN A 56 12.89 15.82 0.92
C ASN A 56 12.43 14.41 1.25
N MET A 57 11.15 14.25 1.58
CA MET A 57 10.55 12.97 1.93
C MET A 57 9.58 12.51 0.85
N VAL A 58 9.54 11.21 0.63
CA VAL A 58 8.54 10.56 -0.21
C VAL A 58 7.74 9.61 0.67
N PHE A 59 6.42 9.72 0.62
CA PHE A 59 5.50 8.87 1.37
C PHE A 59 4.93 7.80 0.44
N PHE A 60 5.10 6.53 0.78
CA PHE A 60 4.35 5.43 0.18
C PHE A 60 3.23 5.03 1.13
N ILE A 61 1.98 5.14 0.69
CA ILE A 61 0.80 4.98 1.52
C ILE A 61 -0.09 3.90 0.90
N ASP A 62 -0.23 2.78 1.59
CA ASP A 62 -1.05 1.64 1.19
C ASP A 62 -2.15 1.40 2.25
N PRO A 63 -3.24 2.17 2.21
CA PRO A 63 -4.30 2.07 3.20
C PRO A 63 -5.20 0.87 2.91
N PRO A 64 -5.96 0.35 3.88
CA PRO A 64 -7.03 -0.60 3.61
C PRO A 64 -8.03 -0.05 2.57
N TYR A 65 -8.36 -0.84 1.55
CA TYR A 65 -9.23 -0.43 0.45
C TYR A 65 -10.71 -0.44 0.87
N THR A 66 -11.09 0.52 1.70
CA THR A 66 -12.44 0.66 2.27
C THR A 66 -13.20 1.87 1.72
N ALA A 67 -12.65 2.58 0.74
CA ALA A 67 -13.32 3.66 0.06
C ALA A 67 -14.63 3.16 -0.60
N GLY A 68 -15.69 3.99 -0.56
CA GLY A 68 -17.02 3.59 -1.06
C GLY A 68 -17.76 2.60 -0.16
N GLY A 69 -17.35 2.45 1.12
CA GLY A 69 -18.03 1.58 2.09
C GLY A 69 -17.70 0.09 1.95
N LYS A 70 -16.68 -0.26 1.17
CA LYS A 70 -16.19 -1.64 1.07
C LYS A 70 -15.63 -2.11 2.41
N ARG A 71 -15.85 -3.38 2.73
CA ARG A 71 -15.31 -4.04 3.93
C ARG A 71 -14.09 -4.89 3.58
N ALA A 72 -13.14 -4.32 2.84
CA ALA A 72 -11.92 -5.03 2.48
C ALA A 72 -11.10 -5.33 3.74
N GLY A 73 -10.72 -6.58 3.90
CA GLY A 73 -9.79 -6.97 4.95
C GLY A 73 -10.33 -6.97 6.39
N SER A 74 -11.64 -6.80 6.64
CA SER A 74 -12.23 -6.77 7.99
C SER A 74 -11.93 -8.03 8.82
N ARG A 75 -11.55 -9.13 8.20
CA ARG A 75 -11.11 -10.37 8.85
C ARG A 75 -9.61 -10.40 9.17
N LEU A 76 -8.83 -9.52 8.55
CA LEU A 76 -7.37 -9.53 8.60
C LEU A 76 -6.82 -8.38 9.45
N TYR A 77 -7.54 -7.27 9.54
CA TYR A 77 -7.09 -6.06 10.19
C TYR A 77 -7.94 -5.73 11.43
N ASN A 78 -7.30 -5.48 12.56
CA ASN A 78 -7.95 -4.93 13.74
C ASN A 78 -8.48 -3.51 13.51
N HIS A 79 -7.81 -2.75 12.62
CA HIS A 79 -8.15 -1.40 12.20
C HIS A 79 -8.43 -1.41 10.70
N SER A 80 -9.65 -1.82 10.32
CA SER A 80 -10.04 -1.92 8.90
C SER A 80 -10.69 -0.64 8.35
N PHE A 81 -10.98 0.33 9.21
CA PHE A 81 -11.56 1.61 8.82
C PHE A 81 -10.48 2.67 8.71
N VAL A 82 -10.51 3.41 7.59
CA VAL A 82 -9.65 4.59 7.36
C VAL A 82 -10.55 5.75 6.96
N ASP A 83 -10.32 6.90 7.55
CA ASP A 83 -10.90 8.16 7.09
C ASP A 83 -10.14 8.64 5.84
N HIS A 84 -10.63 8.21 4.68
CA HIS A 84 -9.99 8.53 3.40
C HIS A 84 -10.01 10.03 3.10
N SER A 85 -11.07 10.76 3.48
CA SER A 85 -11.16 12.21 3.28
C SER A 85 -10.07 12.93 4.09
N ARG A 86 -9.88 12.53 5.34
CA ARG A 86 -8.80 13.05 6.19
C ARG A 86 -7.42 12.71 5.61
N LEU A 87 -7.24 11.49 5.07
CA LEU A 87 -5.99 11.07 4.45
C LEU A 87 -5.65 11.94 3.23
N PHE A 88 -6.62 12.18 2.35
CA PHE A 88 -6.43 13.01 1.16
C PHE A 88 -6.19 14.48 1.54
N SER A 89 -6.90 15.00 2.55
CA SER A 89 -6.65 16.34 3.09
C SER A 89 -5.22 16.49 3.61
N LEU A 90 -4.75 15.52 4.38
CA LEU A 90 -3.39 15.52 4.91
C LEU A 90 -2.33 15.39 3.80
N ALA A 91 -2.59 14.55 2.79
CA ALA A 91 -1.73 14.43 1.62
C ALA A 91 -1.61 15.73 0.82
N LYS A 92 -2.68 16.54 0.79
CA LYS A 92 -2.66 17.86 0.17
C LYS A 92 -1.71 18.85 0.88
N GLU A 93 -1.54 18.68 2.19
CA GLU A 93 -0.66 19.53 3.01
C GLU A 93 0.82 19.08 2.93
N MET A 94 1.12 17.89 2.39
CA MET A 94 2.49 17.39 2.32
C MET A 94 3.34 18.25 1.39
N GLU A 95 4.49 18.72 1.87
CA GLU A 95 5.46 19.44 1.05
C GLU A 95 6.32 18.49 0.20
N GLY A 96 6.63 17.30 0.72
CA GLY A 96 7.28 16.20 0.00
C GLY A 96 6.34 15.51 -0.99
N ASP A 97 6.84 14.51 -1.71
CA ASP A 97 6.05 13.71 -2.63
C ASP A 97 5.35 12.55 -1.93
N PHE A 98 4.29 12.05 -2.54
CA PHE A 98 3.62 10.85 -2.09
C PHE A 98 3.13 9.98 -3.25
N LEU A 99 2.96 8.70 -2.97
CA LEU A 99 2.28 7.72 -3.80
C LEU A 99 1.32 6.94 -2.91
N MET A 100 0.04 6.95 -3.25
CA MET A 100 -0.96 6.08 -2.62
C MET A 100 -1.36 4.97 -3.60
N THR A 101 -1.69 3.80 -3.04
CA THR A 101 -2.24 2.66 -3.78
C THR A 101 -3.67 2.40 -3.34
N TYR A 102 -4.54 2.11 -4.31
CA TYR A 102 -5.96 1.79 -4.07
C TYR A 102 -6.47 0.77 -5.09
N ASP A 103 -7.58 0.12 -4.79
CA ASP A 103 -8.36 -0.52 -5.85
C ASP A 103 -8.92 0.55 -6.81
N ASN A 104 -9.03 0.19 -8.09
CA ASN A 104 -9.50 1.13 -9.12
C ASN A 104 -11.02 1.36 -8.98
N ALA A 105 -11.38 2.23 -8.05
CA ALA A 105 -12.75 2.58 -7.69
C ALA A 105 -13.07 4.03 -8.07
N VAL A 106 -14.29 4.24 -8.58
CA VAL A 106 -14.77 5.57 -9.01
C VAL A 106 -14.75 6.59 -7.86
N GLU A 107 -15.03 6.13 -6.65
CA GLU A 107 -15.03 6.95 -5.45
C GLU A 107 -13.65 7.52 -5.15
N VAL A 108 -12.59 6.70 -5.35
CA VAL A 108 -11.20 7.13 -5.15
C VAL A 108 -10.78 8.10 -6.25
N GLN A 109 -11.16 7.82 -7.50
CA GLN A 109 -10.87 8.72 -8.62
C GLN A 109 -11.49 10.11 -8.41
N LYS A 110 -12.77 10.16 -8.01
CA LYS A 110 -13.45 11.42 -7.70
C LYS A 110 -12.76 12.18 -6.57
N MET A 111 -12.39 11.47 -5.51
CA MET A 111 -11.68 12.08 -4.39
C MET A 111 -10.31 12.62 -4.84
N ALA A 112 -9.57 11.90 -5.66
CA ALA A 112 -8.31 12.39 -6.22
C ALA A 112 -8.51 13.68 -7.03
N ASP A 113 -9.53 13.72 -7.89
CA ASP A 113 -9.88 14.91 -8.68
C ASP A 113 -10.23 16.11 -7.78
N GLU A 114 -11.02 15.90 -6.73
CA GLU A 114 -11.42 16.95 -5.77
C GLU A 114 -10.21 17.57 -5.06
N TYR A 115 -9.20 16.76 -4.74
CA TYR A 115 -7.97 17.24 -4.11
C TYR A 115 -6.90 17.69 -5.11
N GLY A 116 -7.14 17.52 -6.42
CA GLY A 116 -6.23 17.91 -7.50
C GLY A 116 -5.02 17.00 -7.61
N PHE A 117 -5.19 15.70 -7.36
CA PHE A 117 -4.17 14.68 -7.53
C PHE A 117 -4.34 13.98 -8.87
N GLU A 118 -3.22 13.55 -9.45
CA GLU A 118 -3.23 12.68 -10.63
C GLU A 118 -3.49 11.23 -10.21
N THR A 119 -4.16 10.51 -11.12
CA THR A 119 -4.39 9.07 -10.97
C THR A 119 -3.84 8.31 -12.15
N ARG A 120 -3.36 7.07 -11.90
CA ARG A 120 -2.93 6.15 -12.95
C ARG A 120 -3.32 4.73 -12.60
N ALA A 121 -4.07 4.07 -13.46
CA ALA A 121 -4.34 2.65 -13.33
C ALA A 121 -3.14 1.84 -13.83
N ILE A 122 -2.76 0.82 -13.07
CA ILE A 122 -1.73 -0.15 -13.45
C ILE A 122 -2.30 -1.57 -13.39
N PRO A 123 -2.02 -2.41 -14.41
CA PRO A 123 -2.48 -3.78 -14.39
C PRO A 123 -1.71 -4.59 -13.34
N MET A 124 -2.44 -5.27 -12.47
CA MET A 124 -1.90 -6.18 -11.47
C MET A 124 -2.40 -7.60 -11.76
N LYS A 125 -1.51 -8.58 -11.67
CA LYS A 125 -1.90 -10.00 -11.73
C LYS A 125 -2.02 -10.53 -10.32
N ASN A 126 -3.21 -10.98 -9.96
CA ASN A 126 -3.39 -11.70 -8.70
C ASN A 126 -2.92 -13.17 -8.83
N THR A 127 -2.87 -13.87 -7.70
CA THR A 127 -2.48 -15.29 -7.62
C THR A 127 -3.40 -16.24 -8.42
N HIS A 128 -4.57 -15.77 -8.84
CA HIS A 128 -5.54 -16.51 -9.64
C HIS A 128 -5.53 -16.10 -11.12
N HIS A 129 -4.47 -15.39 -11.58
CA HIS A 129 -4.32 -14.88 -12.95
C HIS A 129 -5.44 -13.93 -13.43
N ALA A 130 -6.30 -13.45 -12.55
CA ALA A 130 -7.22 -12.38 -12.90
C ALA A 130 -6.45 -11.07 -12.98
N GLU A 131 -6.61 -10.37 -14.08
CA GLU A 131 -6.11 -9.00 -14.24
C GLU A 131 -7.05 -8.06 -13.49
N LEU A 132 -6.49 -7.36 -12.53
CA LEU A 132 -7.16 -6.32 -11.77
C LEU A 132 -6.32 -5.04 -11.92
N ASP A 133 -6.99 -3.93 -12.08
CA ASP A 133 -6.28 -2.66 -12.08
C ASP A 133 -6.16 -2.13 -10.65
N GLU A 134 -4.95 -1.76 -10.29
CA GLU A 134 -4.66 -0.97 -9.09
C GLU A 134 -4.55 0.50 -9.46
N LEU A 135 -5.11 1.37 -8.64
CA LEU A 135 -5.08 2.80 -8.86
C LEU A 135 -3.94 3.43 -8.05
N LEU A 136 -3.04 4.07 -8.75
CA LEU A 136 -2.03 4.94 -8.15
C LEU A 136 -2.60 6.36 -8.04
N VAL A 137 -2.37 7.01 -6.91
CA VAL A 137 -2.73 8.42 -6.66
C VAL A 137 -1.48 9.17 -6.21
N GLY A 138 -1.17 10.30 -6.81
CA GLY A 138 0.01 11.10 -6.48
C GLY A 138 -0.14 12.56 -6.90
N LYS A 139 0.85 13.40 -6.56
CA LYS A 139 0.87 14.81 -7.01
C LYS A 139 1.01 14.92 -8.52
N ASN A 140 1.85 14.08 -9.10
CA ASN A 140 2.04 13.92 -10.55
C ASN A 140 2.75 12.58 -10.83
N PHE A 141 2.75 12.16 -12.08
CA PHE A 141 3.43 10.95 -12.54
C PHE A 141 4.47 11.22 -13.64
N GLN A 142 5.03 12.42 -13.73
CA GLN A 142 6.04 12.80 -14.71
C GLN A 142 7.33 11.97 -14.57
N TRP A 143 7.62 11.50 -13.35
CA TRP A 143 8.75 10.63 -13.03
C TRP A 143 8.55 9.17 -13.51
N MET A 144 7.32 8.81 -13.83
CA MET A 144 6.96 7.46 -14.24
C MET A 144 7.15 7.32 -15.75
N THR A 145 8.36 6.98 -16.17
CA THR A 145 8.60 6.61 -17.57
C THR A 145 7.86 5.30 -17.86
N VAL A 146 6.97 5.31 -18.83
CA VAL A 146 6.36 4.09 -19.36
C VAL A 146 7.49 3.31 -20.06
N ASP A 147 8.07 2.33 -19.38
CA ASP A 147 9.01 1.41 -20.02
C ASP A 147 8.20 0.58 -21.03
N SER A 148 8.32 0.93 -22.32
CA SER A 148 7.64 0.26 -23.44
C SER A 148 8.03 -1.22 -23.61
N ARG A 149 8.75 -1.80 -22.65
CA ARG A 149 9.24 -3.19 -22.65
C ARG A 149 8.35 -4.19 -21.90
N VAL A 150 7.22 -3.79 -21.34
CA VAL A 150 6.30 -4.69 -20.61
C VAL A 150 5.15 -5.20 -21.51
N SER A 151 5.26 -5.04 -22.82
CA SER A 151 4.30 -5.62 -23.78
C SER A 151 4.94 -6.79 -24.51
N ARG A 152 5.16 -7.92 -23.78
CA ARG A 152 5.37 -9.24 -24.41
C ARG A 152 4.97 -10.35 -23.45
#